data_c194362162956587e92c1aebc2e07643
#
_entry.id   c194362162956587e92c1aebc2e07643
#
_cell.length_a   1.000
_cell.length_b   1.000
_cell.length_c   1.000
_cell.angle_alpha   90.00
_cell.angle_beta   90.00
_cell.angle_gamma   90.00
#
_symmetry.space_group_name_H-M   'P 1'
#
loop_
_entity.id
_entity.type
_entity.pdbx_description
1 polymer ?
#
loop_
_entity_poly.entity_id
_entity_poly.type
_entity_poly.pdbx_seq_one_letter_code
_entity_poly.pdbx_strand_id
1 'polypeptide(L)'
;LLEGKDIGGLAPYERPFNMMFQSYALFPHLSVWDNIAFGLKRDGMPNGEIGERVGKMLELVQLDRYARRKPHQLSGGQQQRVALARSLAKRPKMLLLDEPLGALDKKLREQTQLELVNIIEEVGVTCVMVTHDQEEAMTMATRIAVMSEGKVLQIGAPGDVYETPATRFVADFIGNVNLMEGSVEVDEPDHAVVRCTDCTHYVGHGITGTVGMAVGVAVRPEKISLHAAEPAGMHEPHNKVQGRIKELSYFGSFTVYHLELQSGAVLKISESNIARHRENALTWGDTAWASWPPTAQVVLTQ
;
A
#
# COMPACT_ATOMS: atom_id res chain seq x y z
N LEU A 1 -9.52 -3.87 -24.01
CA LEU A 1 -10.43 -2.84 -24.51
C LEU A 1 -10.19 -1.52 -23.80
N LEU A 2 -10.25 -0.39 -24.49
CA LEU A 2 -10.24 0.96 -23.91
C LEU A 2 -11.49 1.69 -24.37
N GLU A 3 -12.34 2.14 -23.42
CA GLU A 3 -13.67 2.72 -23.73
C GLU A 3 -14.50 1.84 -24.71
N GLY A 4 -14.47 0.53 -24.52
CA GLY A 4 -15.16 -0.45 -25.35
C GLY A 4 -14.51 -0.76 -26.71
N LYS A 5 -13.42 -0.05 -27.08
CA LYS A 5 -12.72 -0.27 -28.34
C LYS A 5 -11.55 -1.22 -28.15
N ASP A 6 -11.40 -2.16 -29.09
CA ASP A 6 -10.22 -3.03 -29.13
C ASP A 6 -8.98 -2.22 -29.58
N ILE A 7 -7.95 -2.26 -28.76
CA ILE A 7 -6.65 -1.61 -29.00
C ILE A 7 -5.53 -2.63 -29.24
N GLY A 8 -5.85 -3.93 -29.26
CA GLY A 8 -4.86 -5.00 -29.42
C GLY A 8 -4.11 -4.94 -30.75
N GLY A 9 -4.82 -4.61 -31.84
CA GLY A 9 -4.24 -4.48 -33.19
C GLY A 9 -3.50 -3.17 -33.45
N LEU A 10 -3.57 -2.18 -32.54
CA LEU A 10 -2.87 -0.91 -32.72
C LEU A 10 -1.40 -1.02 -32.34
N ALA A 11 -0.53 -0.37 -33.15
CA ALA A 11 0.87 -0.23 -32.80
C ALA A 11 1.01 0.55 -31.46
N PRO A 12 2.06 0.29 -30.63
CA PRO A 12 2.21 0.94 -29.32
C PRO A 12 2.10 2.47 -29.34
N TYR A 13 2.64 3.11 -30.39
CA TYR A 13 2.61 4.58 -30.50
C TYR A 13 1.27 5.15 -30.98
N GLU A 14 0.36 4.33 -31.48
CA GLU A 14 -1.01 4.71 -31.89
C GLU A 14 -2.02 4.54 -30.77
N ARG A 15 -1.65 3.82 -29.71
CA ARG A 15 -2.55 3.57 -28.58
C ARG A 15 -2.79 4.85 -27.79
N PRO A 16 -4.03 5.14 -27.38
CA PRO A 16 -4.37 6.38 -26.67
C PRO A 16 -3.98 6.38 -25.20
N PHE A 17 -2.87 5.77 -24.86
CA PHE A 17 -2.27 5.82 -23.54
C PHE A 17 -0.77 6.08 -23.61
N ASN A 18 -0.20 6.63 -22.56
CA ASN A 18 1.23 6.81 -22.41
C ASN A 18 1.75 6.07 -21.19
N MET A 19 3.04 5.74 -21.23
CA MET A 19 3.71 5.01 -20.16
C MET A 19 4.91 5.80 -19.65
N MET A 20 5.06 5.83 -18.33
CA MET A 20 6.26 6.28 -17.66
C MET A 20 6.97 5.04 -17.10
N PHE A 21 8.21 4.85 -17.50
CA PHE A 21 9.05 3.72 -17.11
C PHE A 21 9.79 4.02 -15.79
N GLN A 22 10.17 2.99 -15.07
CA GLN A 22 10.95 3.05 -13.84
C GLN A 22 12.24 3.89 -13.98
N SER A 23 12.95 3.79 -15.12
CA SER A 23 14.15 4.56 -15.43
C SER A 23 13.87 5.98 -15.94
N TYR A 24 12.59 6.40 -15.96
CA TYR A 24 12.09 7.64 -16.56
C TYR A 24 12.31 7.73 -18.08
N ALA A 25 13.26 7.01 -18.65
CA ALA A 25 13.59 6.94 -20.09
C ALA A 25 13.67 8.32 -20.75
N LEU A 26 14.25 9.32 -20.07
CA LEU A 26 14.46 10.65 -20.63
C LEU A 26 15.55 10.58 -21.73
N PHE A 27 15.37 11.37 -22.78
CA PHE A 27 16.38 11.54 -23.81
C PHE A 27 17.54 12.38 -23.27
N PRO A 28 18.74 11.81 -23.02
CA PRO A 28 19.80 12.50 -22.29
C PRO A 28 20.42 13.66 -23.07
N HIS A 29 20.33 13.64 -24.38
CA HIS A 29 20.84 14.68 -25.28
C HIS A 29 19.87 15.86 -25.47
N LEU A 30 18.59 15.69 -25.15
CA LEU A 30 17.54 16.70 -25.27
C LEU A 30 17.44 17.53 -23.98
N SER A 31 17.00 18.80 -24.13
CA SER A 31 16.60 19.64 -23.00
C SER A 31 15.32 19.12 -22.35
N VAL A 32 14.95 19.63 -21.17
CA VAL A 32 13.66 19.39 -20.50
C VAL A 32 12.52 19.75 -21.46
N TRP A 33 12.58 20.92 -22.07
CA TRP A 33 11.61 21.42 -23.04
C TRP A 33 11.45 20.46 -24.21
N ASP A 34 12.59 20.03 -24.81
CA ASP A 34 12.57 19.12 -25.96
C ASP A 34 12.12 17.70 -25.60
N ASN A 35 12.41 17.21 -24.39
CA ASN A 35 11.86 15.96 -23.89
C ASN A 35 10.33 15.98 -23.88
N ILE A 36 9.72 17.06 -23.36
CA ILE A 36 8.27 17.21 -23.30
C ILE A 36 7.68 17.40 -24.71
N ALA A 37 8.33 18.21 -25.55
CA ALA A 37 7.90 18.52 -26.92
C ALA A 37 8.03 17.33 -27.87
N PHE A 38 8.84 16.32 -27.54
CA PHE A 38 9.21 15.25 -28.47
C PHE A 38 8.01 14.55 -29.10
N GLY A 39 7.08 14.10 -28.29
CA GLY A 39 5.87 13.42 -28.76
C GLY A 39 4.97 14.33 -29.59
N LEU A 40 4.83 15.61 -29.20
CA LEU A 40 4.02 16.60 -29.90
C LEU A 40 4.58 16.91 -31.31
N LYS A 41 5.90 17.07 -31.41
CA LYS A 41 6.61 17.26 -32.70
C LYS A 41 6.40 16.06 -33.61
N ARG A 42 6.50 14.85 -33.07
CA ARG A 42 6.30 13.59 -33.83
C ARG A 42 4.88 13.47 -34.37
N ASP A 43 3.89 13.92 -33.61
CA ASP A 43 2.49 13.90 -34.02
C ASP A 43 2.14 15.03 -35.02
N GLY A 44 3.12 15.86 -35.42
CA GLY A 44 2.94 16.94 -36.41
C GLY A 44 2.22 18.17 -35.87
N MET A 45 2.19 18.37 -34.55
CA MET A 45 1.57 19.55 -33.94
C MET A 45 2.28 20.84 -34.38
N PRO A 46 1.55 21.94 -34.69
CA PRO A 46 2.14 23.22 -35.05
C PRO A 46 3.04 23.80 -33.95
N ASN A 47 4.15 24.43 -34.31
CA ASN A 47 5.14 24.94 -33.35
C ASN A 47 4.56 25.89 -32.30
N GLY A 48 3.60 26.73 -32.67
CA GLY A 48 2.92 27.63 -31.74
C GLY A 48 2.15 26.89 -30.65
N GLU A 49 1.41 25.86 -31.02
CA GLU A 49 0.67 25.00 -30.09
C GLU A 49 1.58 24.16 -29.21
N ILE A 50 2.72 23.70 -29.75
CA ILE A 50 3.75 23.00 -28.97
C ILE A 50 4.27 23.90 -27.86
N GLY A 51 4.58 25.16 -28.18
CA GLY A 51 5.10 26.13 -27.19
C GLY A 51 4.13 26.33 -26.03
N GLU A 52 2.85 26.56 -26.35
CA GLU A 52 1.81 26.71 -25.33
C GLU A 52 1.63 25.43 -24.49
N ARG A 53 1.60 24.27 -25.15
CA ARG A 53 1.39 22.99 -24.47
C ARG A 53 2.54 22.62 -23.56
N VAL A 54 3.78 22.80 -24.01
CA VAL A 54 4.97 22.55 -23.19
C VAL A 54 5.05 23.52 -22.03
N GLY A 55 4.73 24.80 -22.24
CA GLY A 55 4.67 25.79 -21.17
C GLY A 55 3.69 25.38 -20.06
N LYS A 56 2.47 24.97 -20.40
CA LYS A 56 1.48 24.46 -19.45
C LYS A 56 1.99 23.21 -18.69
N MET A 57 2.71 22.32 -19.36
CA MET A 57 3.25 21.13 -18.72
C MET A 57 4.40 21.47 -17.76
N LEU A 58 5.25 22.43 -18.10
CA LEU A 58 6.32 22.91 -17.24
C LEU A 58 5.78 23.60 -15.99
N GLU A 59 4.75 24.43 -16.14
CA GLU A 59 4.04 25.08 -15.02
C GLU A 59 3.42 24.04 -14.09
N LEU A 60 2.67 23.06 -14.63
CA LEU A 60 2.04 21.98 -13.89
C LEU A 60 3.03 21.23 -12.99
N VAL A 61 4.25 20.94 -13.51
CA VAL A 61 5.27 20.21 -12.76
C VAL A 61 6.30 21.13 -12.07
N GLN A 62 6.09 22.46 -12.08
CA GLN A 62 6.93 23.49 -11.46
C GLN A 62 8.39 23.44 -11.93
N LEU A 63 8.63 23.27 -13.23
CA LEU A 63 9.96 23.15 -13.82
C LEU A 63 10.28 24.24 -14.88
N ASP A 64 9.55 25.35 -14.94
CA ASP A 64 9.72 26.42 -15.94
C ASP A 64 11.17 26.90 -16.02
N ARG A 65 11.78 27.16 -14.87
CA ARG A 65 13.18 27.64 -14.76
C ARG A 65 14.23 26.62 -15.22
N TYR A 66 13.83 25.35 -15.38
CA TYR A 66 14.70 24.25 -15.80
C TYR A 66 14.51 23.86 -17.28
N ALA A 67 13.62 24.51 -18.02
CA ALA A 67 13.26 24.17 -19.40
C ALA A 67 14.45 23.92 -20.34
N ARG A 68 15.55 24.68 -20.16
CA ARG A 68 16.78 24.58 -20.99
C ARG A 68 17.80 23.58 -20.46
N ARG A 69 17.61 23.00 -19.27
CA ARG A 69 18.54 22.01 -18.71
C ARG A 69 18.37 20.65 -19.36
N LYS A 70 19.47 19.87 -19.28
CA LYS A 70 19.47 18.45 -19.69
C LYS A 70 19.21 17.54 -18.49
N PRO A 71 18.75 16.28 -18.68
CA PRO A 71 18.44 15.34 -17.60
C PRO A 71 19.56 15.21 -16.55
N HIS A 72 20.82 15.10 -16.95
CA HIS A 72 21.95 14.96 -16.02
C HIS A 72 22.17 16.18 -15.10
N GLN A 73 21.51 17.30 -15.35
CA GLN A 73 21.57 18.53 -14.55
C GLN A 73 20.39 18.64 -13.56
N LEU A 74 19.59 17.58 -13.42
CA LEU A 74 18.38 17.52 -12.61
C LEU A 74 18.50 16.47 -11.51
N SER A 75 17.86 16.72 -10.36
CA SER A 75 17.67 15.68 -9.34
C SER A 75 16.74 14.55 -9.83
N GLY A 76 16.75 13.40 -9.15
CA GLY A 76 15.88 12.27 -9.51
C GLY A 76 14.39 12.65 -9.54
N GLY A 77 13.89 13.38 -8.53
CA GLY A 77 12.50 13.85 -8.52
C GLY A 77 12.19 14.87 -9.63
N GLN A 78 13.17 15.71 -10.01
CA GLN A 78 13.00 16.60 -11.17
C GLN A 78 12.94 15.82 -12.48
N GLN A 79 13.78 14.79 -12.66
CA GLN A 79 13.74 13.92 -13.85
C GLN A 79 12.40 13.19 -13.94
N GLN A 80 11.89 12.69 -12.83
CA GLN A 80 10.57 12.07 -12.74
C GLN A 80 9.46 13.01 -13.21
N ARG A 81 9.44 14.26 -12.70
CA ARG A 81 8.46 15.28 -13.11
C ARG A 81 8.56 15.61 -14.61
N VAL A 82 9.75 15.63 -15.19
CA VAL A 82 9.91 15.78 -16.65
C VAL A 82 9.31 14.60 -17.40
N ALA A 83 9.53 13.35 -16.93
CA ALA A 83 8.96 12.15 -17.55
C ALA A 83 7.42 12.14 -17.46
N LEU A 84 6.88 12.56 -16.31
CA LEU A 84 5.44 12.73 -16.12
C LEU A 84 4.86 13.77 -17.08
N ALA A 85 5.45 14.97 -17.13
CA ALA A 85 5.04 16.04 -18.04
C ALA A 85 5.08 15.60 -19.51
N ARG A 86 6.13 14.88 -19.91
CA ARG A 86 6.26 14.28 -21.26
C ARG A 86 5.12 13.30 -21.55
N SER A 87 4.78 12.45 -20.56
CA SER A 87 3.72 11.45 -20.69
C SER A 87 2.32 12.10 -20.77
N LEU A 88 2.10 13.21 -20.08
CA LEU A 88 0.85 13.96 -20.06
C LEU A 88 0.70 14.94 -21.25
N ALA A 89 1.80 15.33 -21.90
CA ALA A 89 1.79 16.33 -22.96
C ALA A 89 0.82 15.99 -24.12
N LYS A 90 0.72 14.71 -24.47
CA LYS A 90 -0.17 14.21 -25.54
C LYS A 90 -1.65 14.08 -25.14
N ARG A 91 -2.03 14.41 -23.90
CA ARG A 91 -3.38 14.21 -23.34
C ARG A 91 -3.87 12.76 -23.51
N PRO A 92 -3.16 11.78 -22.94
CA PRO A 92 -3.56 10.38 -23.04
C PRO A 92 -4.88 10.16 -22.33
N LYS A 93 -5.68 9.18 -22.78
CA LYS A 93 -6.88 8.72 -22.07
C LYS A 93 -6.55 7.94 -20.79
N MET A 94 -5.37 7.33 -20.75
CA MET A 94 -4.88 6.57 -19.61
C MET A 94 -3.37 6.74 -19.49
N LEU A 95 -2.89 6.87 -18.26
CA LEU A 95 -1.48 6.94 -17.91
C LEU A 95 -1.07 5.62 -17.23
N LEU A 96 -0.02 5.00 -17.72
CA LEU A 96 0.60 3.82 -17.10
C LEU A 96 1.88 4.25 -16.40
N LEU A 97 2.01 3.91 -15.12
CA LEU A 97 3.19 4.18 -14.31
C LEU A 97 3.81 2.85 -13.86
N ASP A 98 5.05 2.62 -14.25
CA ASP A 98 5.81 1.43 -13.89
C ASP A 98 6.85 1.80 -12.83
N GLU A 99 6.58 1.45 -11.57
CA GLU A 99 7.40 1.77 -10.38
C GLU A 99 7.89 3.23 -10.36
N PRO A 100 6.99 4.23 -10.43
CA PRO A 100 7.38 5.61 -10.70
C PRO A 100 8.27 6.23 -9.63
N LEU A 101 8.28 5.69 -8.40
CA LEU A 101 9.00 6.22 -7.24
C LEU A 101 10.17 5.33 -6.81
N GLY A 102 10.39 4.19 -7.45
CA GLY A 102 11.37 3.19 -7.04
C GLY A 102 12.83 3.67 -7.01
N ALA A 103 13.17 4.71 -7.77
CA ALA A 103 14.52 5.28 -7.84
C ALA A 103 14.80 6.37 -6.79
N LEU A 104 13.83 6.71 -5.91
CA LEU A 104 13.92 7.80 -4.95
C LEU A 104 14.25 7.30 -3.54
N ASP A 105 15.02 8.10 -2.77
CA ASP A 105 15.18 7.88 -1.34
C ASP A 105 13.85 8.11 -0.59
N LYS A 106 13.73 7.57 0.63
CA LYS A 106 12.47 7.55 1.39
C LYS A 106 11.85 8.95 1.57
N LYS A 107 12.64 9.95 1.97
CA LYS A 107 12.12 11.31 2.24
C LYS A 107 11.63 11.99 0.97
N LEU A 108 12.38 11.86 -0.12
CA LEU A 108 12.00 12.40 -1.43
C LEU A 108 10.80 11.67 -2.00
N ARG A 109 10.69 10.36 -1.76
CA ARG A 109 9.55 9.53 -2.16
C ARG A 109 8.25 10.02 -1.53
N GLU A 110 8.19 10.20 -0.21
CA GLU A 110 7.00 10.69 0.51
C GLU A 110 6.51 12.04 -0.04
N GLN A 111 7.43 12.98 -0.29
CA GLN A 111 7.08 14.27 -0.88
C GLN A 111 6.55 14.14 -2.31
N THR A 112 7.20 13.32 -3.11
CA THR A 112 6.88 13.14 -4.53
C THR A 112 5.58 12.36 -4.74
N GLN A 113 5.20 11.46 -3.81
CA GLN A 113 3.90 10.78 -3.81
C GLN A 113 2.74 11.78 -3.84
N LEU A 114 2.72 12.73 -2.90
CA LEU A 114 1.68 13.75 -2.82
C LEU A 114 1.64 14.64 -4.08
N GLU A 115 2.81 15.05 -4.58
CA GLU A 115 2.89 15.85 -5.80
C GLU A 115 2.35 15.08 -7.01
N LEU A 116 2.68 13.79 -7.13
CA LEU A 116 2.22 12.95 -8.24
C LEU A 116 0.70 12.75 -8.22
N VAL A 117 0.12 12.48 -7.05
CA VAL A 117 -1.34 12.38 -6.87
C VAL A 117 -2.02 13.69 -7.28
N ASN A 118 -1.56 14.83 -6.76
CA ASN A 118 -2.14 16.14 -7.06
C ASN A 118 -2.10 16.44 -8.58
N ILE A 119 -0.99 16.13 -9.26
CA ILE A 119 -0.87 16.33 -10.72
C ILE A 119 -1.85 15.44 -11.49
N ILE A 120 -2.00 14.16 -11.09
CA ILE A 120 -2.91 13.21 -11.75
C ILE A 120 -4.37 13.67 -11.57
N GLU A 121 -4.73 14.13 -10.37
CA GLU A 121 -6.07 14.64 -10.05
C GLU A 121 -6.37 15.94 -10.80
N GLU A 122 -5.44 16.89 -10.84
CA GLU A 122 -5.58 18.16 -11.57
C GLU A 122 -5.81 17.93 -13.08
N VAL A 123 -5.09 16.96 -13.65
CA VAL A 123 -5.23 16.61 -15.07
C VAL A 123 -6.51 15.78 -15.32
N GLY A 124 -7.02 15.07 -14.32
CA GLY A 124 -8.20 14.21 -14.41
C GLY A 124 -7.99 12.98 -15.31
N VAL A 125 -6.76 12.46 -15.39
CA VAL A 125 -6.43 11.28 -16.21
C VAL A 125 -6.57 10.00 -15.41
N THR A 126 -7.17 8.97 -16.02
CA THR A 126 -7.16 7.62 -15.43
C THR A 126 -5.72 7.10 -15.38
N CYS A 127 -5.27 6.69 -14.19
CA CYS A 127 -3.93 6.19 -13.96
C CYS A 127 -3.96 4.72 -13.54
N VAL A 128 -3.08 3.91 -14.12
CA VAL A 128 -2.77 2.54 -13.64
C VAL A 128 -1.31 2.53 -13.25
N MET A 129 -1.03 2.24 -11.98
CA MET A 129 0.32 2.20 -11.43
C MET A 129 0.68 0.77 -11.02
N VAL A 130 1.87 0.34 -11.36
CA VAL A 130 2.48 -0.88 -10.83
C VAL A 130 3.52 -0.47 -9.79
N THR A 131 3.45 -1.07 -8.61
CA THR A 131 4.43 -0.89 -7.55
C THR A 131 4.58 -2.17 -6.73
N HIS A 132 5.74 -2.36 -6.14
CA HIS A 132 5.98 -3.38 -5.11
C HIS A 132 5.98 -2.78 -3.69
N ASP A 133 5.83 -1.47 -3.58
CA ASP A 133 5.74 -0.74 -2.31
C ASP A 133 4.28 -0.63 -1.87
N GLN A 134 3.98 -1.25 -0.72
CA GLN A 134 2.63 -1.29 -0.17
C GLN A 134 2.16 0.10 0.29
N GLU A 135 3.07 0.92 0.84
CA GLU A 135 2.75 2.27 1.30
C GLU A 135 2.33 3.15 0.09
N GLU A 136 3.03 3.01 -1.05
CA GLU A 136 2.63 3.68 -2.29
C GLU A 136 1.23 3.27 -2.75
N ALA A 137 0.96 1.96 -2.80
CA ALA A 137 -0.34 1.46 -3.21
C ALA A 137 -1.47 1.95 -2.29
N MET A 138 -1.25 1.89 -0.98
CA MET A 138 -2.25 2.28 0.03
C MET A 138 -2.54 3.78 0.05
N THR A 139 -1.53 4.63 -0.24
CA THR A 139 -1.67 6.10 -0.14
C THR A 139 -2.11 6.76 -1.44
N MET A 140 -1.77 6.19 -2.59
CA MET A 140 -1.98 6.84 -3.89
C MET A 140 -3.18 6.28 -4.67
N ALA A 141 -3.58 5.04 -4.44
CA ALA A 141 -4.58 4.40 -5.26
C ALA A 141 -5.99 4.55 -4.70
N THR A 142 -6.98 4.76 -5.58
CA THR A 142 -8.40 4.65 -5.23
C THR A 142 -8.86 3.19 -5.20
N ARG A 143 -8.18 2.30 -5.94
CA ARG A 143 -8.39 0.85 -5.95
C ARG A 143 -7.06 0.13 -6.10
N ILE A 144 -6.88 -0.95 -5.34
CA ILE A 144 -5.71 -1.82 -5.38
C ILE A 144 -6.10 -3.17 -5.97
N ALA A 145 -5.26 -3.70 -6.85
CA ALA A 145 -5.31 -5.09 -7.30
C ALA A 145 -4.08 -5.84 -6.79
N VAL A 146 -4.28 -6.81 -5.90
CA VAL A 146 -3.21 -7.71 -5.44
C VAL A 146 -3.06 -8.84 -6.43
N MET A 147 -1.85 -9.04 -6.94
CA MET A 147 -1.54 -10.06 -7.93
C MET A 147 -0.51 -11.05 -7.39
N SER A 148 -0.68 -12.31 -7.72
CA SER A 148 0.31 -13.37 -7.50
C SER A 148 0.22 -14.38 -8.64
N GLU A 149 1.36 -14.88 -9.10
CA GLU A 149 1.46 -15.91 -10.16
C GLU A 149 0.64 -15.58 -11.42
N GLY A 150 0.58 -14.29 -11.80
CA GLY A 150 -0.17 -13.83 -12.97
C GLY A 150 -1.70 -13.79 -12.79
N LYS A 151 -2.20 -14.02 -11.56
CA LYS A 151 -3.62 -13.96 -11.22
C LYS A 151 -3.91 -12.77 -10.31
N VAL A 152 -5.08 -12.17 -10.48
CA VAL A 152 -5.59 -11.17 -9.56
C VAL A 152 -6.30 -11.91 -8.42
N LEU A 153 -5.80 -11.74 -7.19
CA LEU A 153 -6.35 -12.41 -6.00
C LEU A 153 -7.45 -11.58 -5.34
N GLN A 154 -7.29 -10.26 -5.30
CA GLN A 154 -8.28 -9.34 -4.73
C GLN A 154 -8.20 -7.99 -5.40
N ILE A 155 -9.35 -7.33 -5.57
CA ILE A 155 -9.45 -5.91 -5.97
C ILE A 155 -10.40 -5.21 -5.02
N GLY A 156 -9.97 -4.08 -4.45
CA GLY A 156 -10.81 -3.28 -3.54
C GLY A 156 -10.24 -1.89 -3.31
N ALA A 157 -10.94 -1.08 -2.51
CA ALA A 157 -10.34 0.13 -1.96
C ALA A 157 -9.18 -0.25 -1.02
N PRO A 158 -8.19 0.63 -0.79
CA PRO A 158 -7.06 0.35 0.09
C PRO A 158 -7.49 -0.20 1.45
N GLY A 159 -8.46 0.47 2.11
CA GLY A 159 -9.01 0.02 3.39
C GLY A 159 -9.62 -1.37 3.33
N ASP A 160 -10.39 -1.69 2.28
CA ASP A 160 -11.02 -3.01 2.14
C ASP A 160 -9.98 -4.13 1.99
N VAL A 161 -8.94 -3.89 1.19
CA VAL A 161 -7.86 -4.88 0.98
C VAL A 161 -7.06 -5.12 2.26
N TYR A 162 -6.86 -4.07 3.06
CA TYR A 162 -6.13 -4.15 4.32
C TYR A 162 -6.95 -4.79 5.44
N GLU A 163 -8.20 -4.34 5.62
CA GLU A 163 -9.06 -4.74 6.73
C GLU A 163 -9.77 -6.08 6.51
N THR A 164 -10.09 -6.40 5.25
CA THR A 164 -10.82 -7.62 4.86
C THR A 164 -10.08 -8.37 3.74
N PRO A 165 -8.84 -8.85 4.01
CA PRO A 165 -8.12 -9.64 3.03
C PRO A 165 -8.86 -10.93 2.69
N ALA A 166 -8.91 -11.28 1.40
CA ALA A 166 -9.64 -12.44 0.91
C ALA A 166 -8.92 -13.77 1.17
N THR A 167 -7.60 -13.75 1.32
CA THR A 167 -6.77 -14.94 1.50
C THR A 167 -5.61 -14.68 2.47
N ARG A 168 -4.99 -15.77 3.00
CA ARG A 168 -3.76 -15.68 3.82
C ARG A 168 -2.64 -14.94 3.09
N PHE A 169 -2.50 -15.18 1.79
CA PHE A 169 -1.50 -14.49 0.97
C PHE A 169 -1.72 -12.98 0.96
N VAL A 170 -2.96 -12.52 0.72
CA VAL A 170 -3.27 -11.08 0.71
C VAL A 170 -3.05 -10.46 2.09
N ALA A 171 -3.46 -11.16 3.16
CA ALA A 171 -3.26 -10.71 4.54
C ALA A 171 -1.79 -10.46 4.87
N ASP A 172 -0.91 -11.39 4.49
CA ASP A 172 0.53 -11.33 4.74
C ASP A 172 1.24 -10.35 3.77
N PHE A 173 0.78 -10.31 2.51
CA PHE A 173 1.38 -9.44 1.50
C PHE A 173 1.11 -7.95 1.75
N ILE A 174 -0.09 -7.59 2.27
CA ILE A 174 -0.47 -6.19 2.54
C ILE A 174 -0.22 -5.84 4.02
N GLY A 175 1.05 -5.69 4.39
CA GLY A 175 1.46 -5.30 5.74
C GLY A 175 1.66 -6.46 6.71
N ASN A 176 2.14 -6.13 7.91
CA ASN A 176 2.35 -7.12 8.95
C ASN A 176 1.02 -7.71 9.45
N VAL A 177 1.00 -9.03 9.69
CA VAL A 177 -0.16 -9.73 10.24
C VAL A 177 0.30 -10.82 11.22
N ASN A 178 -0.49 -11.07 12.26
CA ASN A 178 -0.42 -12.29 13.05
C ASN A 178 -1.42 -13.28 12.47
N LEU A 179 -0.94 -14.42 12.00
CA LEU A 179 -1.77 -15.49 11.46
C LEU A 179 -1.71 -16.68 12.41
N MET A 180 -2.87 -17.05 12.97
CA MET A 180 -3.01 -18.16 13.90
C MET A 180 -3.92 -19.23 13.29
N GLU A 181 -3.38 -20.44 13.13
CA GLU A 181 -4.16 -21.55 12.56
C GLU A 181 -5.06 -22.18 13.63
N GLY A 182 -6.30 -22.50 13.26
CA GLY A 182 -7.27 -23.06 14.16
C GLY A 182 -8.40 -23.81 13.45
N SER A 183 -9.40 -24.18 14.21
CA SER A 183 -10.61 -24.83 13.72
C SER A 183 -11.86 -24.15 14.28
N VAL A 184 -12.90 -24.10 13.47
CA VAL A 184 -14.21 -23.54 13.85
C VAL A 184 -14.86 -24.44 14.89
N GLU A 185 -15.21 -23.88 16.07
CA GLU A 185 -15.98 -24.60 17.09
C GLU A 185 -17.46 -24.20 17.07
N VAL A 186 -17.74 -22.92 16.81
CA VAL A 186 -19.10 -22.37 16.72
C VAL A 186 -19.16 -21.44 15.50
N ASP A 187 -20.22 -21.49 14.73
CA ASP A 187 -20.53 -20.54 13.68
C ASP A 187 -22.02 -20.23 13.67
N GLU A 188 -22.37 -19.10 14.29
CA GLU A 188 -23.71 -18.56 14.39
C GLU A 188 -23.79 -17.26 13.58
N PRO A 189 -24.97 -16.76 13.21
CA PRO A 189 -25.09 -15.55 12.39
C PRO A 189 -24.46 -14.30 12.99
N ASP A 190 -24.42 -14.20 14.30
CA ASP A 190 -23.93 -13.03 15.07
C ASP A 190 -22.52 -13.21 15.62
N HIS A 191 -22.00 -14.45 15.68
CA HIS A 191 -20.64 -14.72 16.14
C HIS A 191 -20.11 -16.05 15.65
N ALA A 192 -18.78 -16.17 15.70
CA ALA A 192 -18.09 -17.44 15.54
C ALA A 192 -17.03 -17.62 16.63
N VAL A 193 -16.72 -18.88 16.95
CA VAL A 193 -15.66 -19.25 17.87
C VAL A 193 -14.66 -20.12 17.12
N VAL A 194 -13.37 -19.71 17.13
CA VAL A 194 -12.28 -20.44 16.51
C VAL A 194 -11.29 -20.84 17.59
N ARG A 195 -11.02 -22.13 17.72
CA ARG A 195 -9.97 -22.66 18.61
C ARG A 195 -8.64 -22.73 17.90
N CYS A 196 -7.70 -21.96 18.41
CA CYS A 196 -6.28 -22.04 18.05
C CYS A 196 -5.48 -22.70 19.18
N THR A 197 -4.18 -22.94 18.95
CA THR A 197 -3.33 -23.63 19.93
C THR A 197 -3.18 -22.85 21.24
N ASP A 198 -2.95 -21.55 21.16
CA ASP A 198 -2.65 -20.71 22.34
C ASP A 198 -3.86 -19.98 22.91
N CYS A 199 -4.89 -19.76 22.11
CA CYS A 199 -6.10 -19.05 22.53
C CYS A 199 -7.32 -19.49 21.75
N THR A 200 -8.50 -19.20 22.32
CA THR A 200 -9.77 -19.31 21.61
C THR A 200 -10.18 -17.91 21.16
N HIS A 201 -10.49 -17.77 19.88
CA HIS A 201 -10.90 -16.51 19.30
C HIS A 201 -12.44 -16.42 19.26
N TYR A 202 -12.96 -15.36 19.84
CA TYR A 202 -14.34 -14.95 19.63
C TYR A 202 -14.40 -13.91 18.50
N VAL A 203 -15.14 -14.19 17.46
CA VAL A 203 -15.32 -13.36 16.27
C VAL A 203 -16.73 -12.79 16.29
N GLY A 204 -16.86 -11.48 16.16
CA GLY A 204 -18.15 -10.77 16.29
C GLY A 204 -19.07 -10.85 15.06
N HIS A 205 -18.93 -11.87 14.25
CA HIS A 205 -19.81 -12.18 13.10
C HIS A 205 -19.68 -13.64 12.69
N GLY A 206 -20.66 -14.19 11.99
CA GLY A 206 -20.58 -15.51 11.38
C GLY A 206 -19.58 -15.52 10.21
N ILE A 207 -19.01 -16.68 9.94
CA ILE A 207 -17.96 -16.87 8.92
C ILE A 207 -18.39 -17.76 7.75
N THR A 208 -19.66 -18.19 7.73
CA THR A 208 -20.19 -19.14 6.74
C THR A 208 -19.36 -20.43 6.59
N GLY A 209 -18.78 -20.87 7.70
CA GLY A 209 -18.00 -22.10 7.81
C GLY A 209 -18.81 -23.28 8.33
N THR A 210 -18.15 -24.42 8.46
CA THR A 210 -18.69 -25.59 9.15
C THR A 210 -17.86 -25.89 10.37
N VAL A 211 -18.52 -26.34 11.44
CA VAL A 211 -17.83 -26.79 12.66
C VAL A 211 -16.77 -27.84 12.30
N GLY A 212 -15.54 -27.66 12.83
CA GLY A 212 -14.38 -28.48 12.52
C GLY A 212 -13.59 -28.02 11.28
N MET A 213 -14.03 -27.02 10.53
CA MET A 213 -13.30 -26.47 9.40
C MET A 213 -11.99 -25.82 9.86
N ALA A 214 -10.89 -26.16 9.19
CA ALA A 214 -9.60 -25.52 9.40
C ALA A 214 -9.60 -24.09 8.82
N VAL A 215 -9.20 -23.12 9.62
CA VAL A 215 -9.19 -21.69 9.25
C VAL A 215 -7.95 -21.00 9.81
N GLY A 216 -7.59 -19.86 9.22
CA GLY A 216 -6.59 -18.94 9.78
C GLY A 216 -7.27 -17.73 10.40
N VAL A 217 -6.89 -17.33 11.61
CA VAL A 217 -7.30 -16.07 12.22
C VAL A 217 -6.20 -15.05 12.02
N ALA A 218 -6.49 -13.98 11.29
CA ALA A 218 -5.58 -12.89 10.99
C ALA A 218 -5.86 -11.69 11.89
N VAL A 219 -4.85 -11.19 12.60
CA VAL A 219 -4.94 -10.00 13.46
C VAL A 219 -3.77 -9.08 13.18
N ARG A 220 -4.06 -7.80 12.91
CA ARG A 220 -3.01 -6.80 12.68
C ARG A 220 -2.31 -6.44 14.00
N PRO A 221 -0.96 -6.27 14.00
CA PRO A 221 -0.21 -5.94 15.21
C PRO A 221 -0.68 -4.67 15.95
N GLU A 222 -1.13 -3.65 15.21
CA GLU A 222 -1.60 -2.38 15.76
C GLU A 222 -3.01 -2.44 16.37
N LYS A 223 -3.73 -3.55 16.17
CA LYS A 223 -5.06 -3.79 16.74
C LYS A 223 -5.00 -4.57 18.06
N ILE A 224 -3.81 -4.96 18.46
CA ILE A 224 -3.55 -5.71 19.68
C ILE A 224 -3.01 -4.75 20.74
N SER A 225 -3.63 -4.76 21.91
CA SER A 225 -3.18 -4.01 23.08
C SER A 225 -2.34 -4.89 23.99
N LEU A 226 -1.27 -4.34 24.58
CA LEU A 226 -0.37 -5.03 25.49
C LEU A 226 -0.57 -4.54 26.93
N HIS A 227 -0.66 -5.48 27.88
CA HIS A 227 -0.92 -5.21 29.29
C HIS A 227 0.09 -5.93 30.18
N ALA A 228 0.52 -5.28 31.29
CA ALA A 228 1.39 -5.88 32.30
C ALA A 228 0.66 -6.93 33.17
N ALA A 229 -0.66 -6.79 33.31
CA ALA A 229 -1.51 -7.70 34.08
C ALA A 229 -2.69 -8.15 33.21
N GLU A 230 -3.35 -9.24 33.62
CA GLU A 230 -4.55 -9.71 32.92
C GLU A 230 -5.61 -8.60 32.87
N PRO A 231 -6.08 -8.22 31.67
CA PRO A 231 -7.08 -7.19 31.53
C PRO A 231 -8.41 -7.64 32.18
N ALA A 232 -8.87 -6.87 33.18
CA ALA A 232 -10.10 -7.13 33.90
C ALA A 232 -11.19 -6.12 33.50
N GLY A 233 -12.48 -6.52 33.62
CA GLY A 233 -13.62 -5.60 33.46
C GLY A 233 -13.99 -5.26 32.03
N MET A 234 -13.57 -6.02 31.05
CA MET A 234 -14.06 -5.89 29.67
C MET A 234 -15.51 -6.42 29.64
N HIS A 235 -16.46 -5.53 29.32
CA HIS A 235 -17.91 -5.84 29.29
C HIS A 235 -18.32 -6.70 28.09
N GLU A 236 -17.44 -6.88 27.10
CA GLU A 236 -17.64 -7.71 25.91
C GLU A 236 -16.62 -8.85 25.86
N PRO A 237 -16.91 -9.95 25.15
CA PRO A 237 -15.93 -10.99 24.94
C PRO A 237 -14.72 -10.39 24.18
N HIS A 238 -13.58 -10.38 24.85
CA HIS A 238 -12.30 -9.95 24.29
C HIS A 238 -11.39 -11.16 24.15
N ASN A 239 -10.71 -11.19 23.03
CA ASN A 239 -9.66 -12.19 22.82
C ASN A 239 -8.44 -11.79 23.63
N LYS A 240 -7.84 -12.72 24.36
CA LYS A 240 -6.66 -12.48 25.18
C LYS A 240 -5.76 -13.71 25.22
N VAL A 241 -4.47 -13.45 25.31
CA VAL A 241 -3.45 -14.49 25.48
C VAL A 241 -2.29 -13.96 26.29
N GLN A 242 -1.70 -14.82 27.12
CA GLN A 242 -0.52 -14.51 27.91
C GLN A 242 0.74 -15.02 27.18
N GLY A 243 1.82 -14.27 27.29
CA GLY A 243 3.11 -14.68 26.76
C GLY A 243 4.26 -13.96 27.46
N ARG A 244 5.47 -14.20 26.97
CA ARG A 244 6.69 -13.55 27.45
C ARG A 244 7.29 -12.69 26.34
N ILE A 245 7.69 -11.46 26.65
CA ILE A 245 8.34 -10.57 25.70
C ILE A 245 9.72 -11.12 25.37
N LYS A 246 9.87 -11.58 24.12
CA LYS A 246 11.11 -12.16 23.59
C LYS A 246 12.01 -11.10 22.99
N GLU A 247 11.41 -10.13 22.30
CA GLU A 247 12.11 -9.07 21.60
C GLU A 247 11.24 -7.82 21.54
N LEU A 248 11.88 -6.65 21.49
CA LEU A 248 11.21 -5.38 21.22
C LEU A 248 12.06 -4.55 20.25
N SER A 249 11.40 -3.91 19.30
CA SER A 249 12.02 -3.05 18.28
C SER A 249 11.43 -1.65 18.35
N TYR A 250 12.27 -0.66 18.63
CA TYR A 250 11.86 0.75 18.73
C TYR A 250 12.04 1.47 17.40
N PHE A 251 10.96 2.01 16.83
CA PHE A 251 10.93 2.73 15.56
C PHE A 251 10.72 4.25 15.71
N GLY A 252 10.83 4.77 16.92
CA GLY A 252 10.57 6.18 17.19
C GLY A 252 9.09 6.46 17.43
N SER A 253 8.24 6.47 16.41
CA SER A 253 6.79 6.70 16.51
C SER A 253 6.02 5.54 17.11
N PHE A 254 6.52 4.32 17.01
CA PHE A 254 5.92 3.11 17.57
C PHE A 254 7.00 2.13 18.04
N THR A 255 6.59 1.17 18.86
CA THR A 255 7.41 0.02 19.31
C THR A 255 6.71 -1.26 18.92
N VAL A 256 7.43 -2.21 18.33
CA VAL A 256 6.94 -3.56 18.03
C VAL A 256 7.47 -4.51 19.11
N TYR A 257 6.55 -5.16 19.80
CA TYR A 257 6.82 -6.20 20.77
C TYR A 257 6.61 -7.58 20.11
N HIS A 258 7.52 -8.51 20.37
CA HIS A 258 7.40 -9.90 19.99
C HIS A 258 7.09 -10.71 21.24
N LEU A 259 5.83 -11.11 21.41
CA LEU A 259 5.35 -11.88 22.54
C LEU A 259 5.38 -13.36 22.20
N GLU A 260 6.28 -14.13 22.85
CA GLU A 260 6.36 -15.58 22.71
C GLU A 260 5.26 -16.24 23.53
N LEU A 261 4.41 -17.01 22.86
CA LEU A 261 3.27 -17.71 23.45
C LEU A 261 3.69 -19.08 24.00
N GLN A 262 2.79 -19.78 24.68
CA GLN A 262 3.08 -21.08 25.29
C GLN A 262 3.49 -22.16 24.27
N SER A 263 2.93 -22.11 23.06
CA SER A 263 3.31 -23.02 21.95
C SER A 263 4.69 -22.74 21.36
N GLY A 264 5.31 -21.59 21.68
CA GLY A 264 6.50 -21.06 21.02
C GLY A 264 6.20 -20.18 19.82
N ALA A 265 4.94 -20.00 19.44
CA ALA A 265 4.54 -19.02 18.43
C ALA A 265 4.82 -17.59 18.92
N VAL A 266 5.08 -16.67 17.98
CA VAL A 266 5.39 -15.28 18.30
C VAL A 266 4.29 -14.37 17.79
N LEU A 267 3.63 -13.65 18.70
CA LEU A 267 2.64 -12.64 18.40
C LEU A 267 3.31 -11.27 18.33
N LYS A 268 3.17 -10.57 17.20
CA LYS A 268 3.66 -9.21 17.02
C LYS A 268 2.60 -8.21 17.49
N ILE A 269 3.01 -7.21 18.27
CA ILE A 269 2.14 -6.17 18.80
C ILE A 269 2.80 -4.83 18.53
N SER A 270 2.08 -3.90 17.89
CA SER A 270 2.58 -2.58 17.57
C SER A 270 1.90 -1.52 18.41
N GLU A 271 2.64 -0.87 19.30
CA GLU A 271 2.13 0.22 20.13
C GLU A 271 2.72 1.57 19.75
N SER A 272 1.87 2.58 19.62
CA SER A 272 2.29 3.96 19.35
C SER A 272 3.01 4.56 20.56
N ASN A 273 4.15 5.21 20.35
CA ASN A 273 4.93 5.91 21.36
C ASN A 273 4.37 7.32 21.61
N ILE A 274 3.23 7.42 22.29
CA ILE A 274 2.52 8.69 22.52
C ILE A 274 3.24 9.54 23.59
N ALA A 275 3.87 8.91 24.59
CA ALA A 275 4.55 9.58 25.69
C ALA A 275 6.08 9.47 25.56
N ARG A 276 6.79 10.55 25.91
CA ARG A 276 8.28 10.56 25.89
C ARG A 276 8.88 9.57 26.89
N HIS A 277 8.26 9.38 28.05
CA HIS A 277 8.61 8.38 29.04
C HIS A 277 7.33 7.65 29.47
N ARG A 278 7.36 6.34 29.40
CA ARG A 278 6.28 5.47 29.85
C ARG A 278 6.68 4.91 31.22
N GLU A 279 5.92 5.28 32.26
CA GLU A 279 6.07 4.64 33.56
C GLU A 279 5.67 3.16 33.42
N ASN A 280 6.52 2.24 33.94
CA ASN A 280 6.33 0.79 33.85
C ASN A 280 6.29 0.22 32.40
N ALA A 281 7.16 0.73 31.53
CA ALA A 281 7.32 0.14 30.20
C ALA A 281 7.75 -1.33 30.30
N LEU A 282 7.01 -2.18 29.62
CA LEU A 282 7.33 -3.61 29.50
C LEU A 282 8.65 -3.79 28.73
N THR A 283 9.47 -4.75 29.16
CA THR A 283 10.80 -5.02 28.63
C THR A 283 11.05 -6.52 28.38
N TRP A 284 12.23 -6.85 27.89
CA TRP A 284 12.62 -8.24 27.64
C TRP A 284 12.44 -9.15 28.85
N GLY A 285 11.81 -10.28 28.60
CA GLY A 285 11.59 -11.31 29.61
C GLY A 285 10.40 -11.09 30.48
N ASP A 286 9.74 -9.93 30.41
CA ASP A 286 8.52 -9.67 31.16
C ASP A 286 7.37 -10.56 30.65
N THR A 287 6.56 -11.04 31.58
CA THR A 287 5.28 -11.67 31.25
C THR A 287 4.25 -10.58 30.98
N ALA A 288 3.53 -10.71 29.87
CA ALA A 288 2.52 -9.74 29.46
C ALA A 288 1.27 -10.41 28.89
N TRP A 289 0.20 -9.68 28.86
CA TRP A 289 -1.06 -10.08 28.26
C TRP A 289 -1.30 -9.26 26.98
N ALA A 290 -1.63 -9.96 25.92
CA ALA A 290 -2.13 -9.35 24.68
C ALA A 290 -3.65 -9.49 24.64
N SER A 291 -4.37 -8.44 24.19
CA SER A 291 -5.82 -8.50 23.99
C SER A 291 -6.27 -7.72 22.77
N TRP A 292 -7.37 -8.14 22.16
CA TRP A 292 -7.99 -7.48 21.02
C TRP A 292 -9.50 -7.72 20.98
N PRO A 293 -10.28 -6.77 20.44
CA PRO A 293 -11.74 -6.93 20.34
C PRO A 293 -12.11 -7.95 19.25
N PRO A 294 -13.32 -8.53 19.28
CA PRO A 294 -13.82 -9.47 18.27
C PRO A 294 -13.78 -8.94 16.84
N THR A 295 -13.91 -7.64 16.67
CA THR A 295 -13.93 -6.95 15.38
C THR A 295 -12.55 -6.67 14.79
N ALA A 296 -11.47 -6.90 15.54
CA ALA A 296 -10.10 -6.62 15.10
C ALA A 296 -9.48 -7.73 14.25
N GLN A 297 -10.18 -8.84 14.07
CA GLN A 297 -9.66 -10.03 13.43
C GLN A 297 -10.51 -10.44 12.23
N VAL A 298 -9.87 -11.14 11.29
CA VAL A 298 -10.51 -11.71 10.10
C VAL A 298 -10.26 -13.21 10.07
N VAL A 299 -11.30 -13.99 9.79
CA VAL A 299 -11.17 -15.45 9.61
C VAL A 299 -10.98 -15.75 8.13
N LEU A 300 -9.91 -16.45 7.81
CA LEU A 300 -9.49 -16.79 6.46
C LEU A 300 -9.70 -18.28 6.24
N THR A 301 -10.54 -18.61 5.26
CA THR A 301 -10.87 -19.99 4.88
C THR A 301 -10.02 -20.53 3.72
N GLN A 302 -9.21 -19.64 3.09
CA GLN A 302 -8.36 -19.94 1.93
C GLN A 302 -6.93 -19.43 2.12
#